data_cc4e1d94332008a465a173d8e36c6f27
#
_entry.id   cc4e1d94332008a465a173d8e36c6f27
#
_cell.length_a   1.000
_cell.length_b   1.000
_cell.length_c   1.000
_cell.angle_alpha   90.00
_cell.angle_beta   90.00
_cell.angle_gamma   90.00
#
_symmetry.space_group_name_H-M   'P 1'
#
loop_
_entity.id
_entity.type
_entity.pdbx_description
1 polymer ?
#
loop_
_entity_poly.entity_id
_entity_poly.type
_entity_poly.pdbx_seq_one_letter_code
_entity_poly.pdbx_strand_id
1 'polypeptide(L)'
;MKKPILWIIIAAVVLIVVLVVVGKSRSGKGVEVTVTSPVTKDITEIIPANGKIQPVVEVKISPDVSGEIIVLNVKEGDQVKAGQVLLQIKRDQYLSARDRMKAALNQAKAQLAQQDAKFQQIELSYNRNMSLYEKGAISQSEYESSVSEYSMAKEQLNASRFNVQSSEAGLAEAEESLSKTTIFAPMNGVVSKLYVERGERVVGTSQMAGTEMLRIADFEKMEVLVDVNENDIVRIRKNDTALVEVDAYPGRKFEGVVTQIANSAKNIGSALEQVTNFEVKVYILPSSYADLVQNSRTNPIRPGMSAS
;
A
#
# COMPACT_ATOMS: atom_id res chain seq x y z
N MET A 1 -117.40 29.46 -1.53
CA MET A 1 -116.45 29.18 -2.66
C MET A 1 -115.03 29.69 -2.36
N LYS A 2 -114.36 29.22 -1.34
CA LYS A 2 -112.97 29.67 -1.05
C LYS A 2 -112.04 28.61 -0.52
N LYS A 3 -112.40 27.31 -0.52
CA LYS A 3 -111.56 26.23 0.01
C LYS A 3 -110.54 25.57 -1.03
N PRO A 4 -110.78 25.55 -2.35
CA PRO A 4 -109.83 24.86 -3.22
C PRO A 4 -108.55 25.68 -3.48
N ILE A 5 -108.67 27.06 -3.42
CA ILE A 5 -107.52 27.93 -3.68
C ILE A 5 -106.42 27.82 -2.61
N LEU A 6 -106.84 27.58 -1.34
CA LEU A 6 -105.92 27.43 -0.23
C LEU A 6 -105.02 26.10 -0.38
N TRP A 7 -105.63 25.03 -0.88
CA TRP A 7 -104.94 23.76 -1.12
C TRP A 7 -103.97 23.86 -2.27
N ILE A 8 -104.27 24.67 -3.30
CA ILE A 8 -103.37 24.88 -4.41
C ILE A 8 -102.10 25.68 -3.98
N ILE A 9 -102.32 26.67 -3.11
CA ILE A 9 -101.24 27.48 -2.57
C ILE A 9 -100.32 26.62 -1.68
N ILE A 10 -100.88 25.75 -0.85
CA ILE A 10 -100.15 24.87 0.02
C ILE A 10 -99.34 23.85 -0.84
N ALA A 11 -99.94 23.32 -1.88
CA ALA A 11 -99.24 22.39 -2.82
C ALA A 11 -98.10 23.07 -3.56
N ALA A 12 -98.25 24.32 -3.97
CA ALA A 12 -97.22 25.13 -4.61
C ALA A 12 -96.04 25.42 -3.65
N VAL A 13 -96.36 25.78 -2.39
CA VAL A 13 -95.34 26.03 -1.38
C VAL A 13 -94.55 24.73 -1.06
N VAL A 14 -95.21 23.59 -0.93
CA VAL A 14 -94.59 22.29 -0.71
C VAL A 14 -93.72 21.93 -1.90
N LEU A 15 -94.14 22.17 -3.13
CA LEU A 15 -93.34 21.93 -4.34
C LEU A 15 -92.09 22.77 -4.38
N ILE A 16 -92.19 24.05 -4.00
CA ILE A 16 -91.01 24.96 -3.94
C ILE A 16 -90.06 24.53 -2.86
N VAL A 17 -90.55 24.12 -1.69
CA VAL A 17 -89.66 23.60 -0.61
C VAL A 17 -88.99 22.35 -1.02
N VAL A 18 -89.65 21.39 -1.70
CA VAL A 18 -89.05 20.19 -2.23
C VAL A 18 -87.98 20.51 -3.27
N LEU A 19 -88.24 21.46 -4.18
CA LEU A 19 -87.25 21.87 -5.20
C LEU A 19 -86.03 22.53 -4.56
N VAL A 20 -86.19 23.32 -3.52
CA VAL A 20 -85.06 23.93 -2.78
C VAL A 20 -84.28 22.91 -2.02
N VAL A 21 -84.89 21.92 -1.39
CA VAL A 21 -84.23 20.85 -0.65
C VAL A 21 -83.47 19.90 -1.61
N VAL A 22 -84.06 19.54 -2.73
CA VAL A 22 -83.41 18.69 -3.77
C VAL A 22 -82.27 19.46 -4.47
N GLY A 23 -82.44 20.75 -4.71
CA GLY A 23 -81.42 21.63 -5.27
C GLY A 23 -80.20 21.74 -4.35
N LYS A 24 -80.44 21.86 -3.04
CA LYS A 24 -79.42 22.00 -2.01
C LYS A 24 -78.69 20.62 -1.75
N SER A 25 -79.42 19.50 -1.92
CA SER A 25 -78.88 18.13 -1.79
C SER A 25 -78.03 17.72 -2.96
N ARG A 26 -78.15 18.37 -4.13
CA ARG A 26 -77.35 18.13 -5.32
C ARG A 26 -76.14 19.04 -5.45
N SER A 27 -75.91 19.96 -4.54
CA SER A 27 -74.67 20.73 -4.44
C SER A 27 -73.65 19.79 -3.87
N GLY A 28 -72.99 19.02 -4.77
CA GLY A 28 -71.88 18.17 -4.44
C GLY A 28 -70.82 19.02 -3.73
N LYS A 29 -70.40 18.56 -2.54
CA LYS A 29 -69.23 19.14 -1.86
C LYS A 29 -68.10 19.08 -2.80
N GLY A 30 -67.72 20.19 -3.43
CA GLY A 30 -66.44 20.26 -4.18
C GLY A 30 -65.34 19.87 -3.25
N VAL A 31 -64.50 18.94 -3.70
CA VAL A 31 -63.29 18.62 -2.97
C VAL A 31 -62.39 19.83 -3.03
N GLU A 32 -62.10 20.43 -1.89
CA GLU A 32 -61.12 21.50 -1.80
C GLU A 32 -59.74 20.93 -2.16
N VAL A 33 -59.24 21.27 -3.33
CA VAL A 33 -57.90 20.89 -3.79
C VAL A 33 -56.97 22.08 -3.64
N THR A 34 -55.92 21.91 -2.90
CA THR A 34 -54.84 22.89 -2.81
C THR A 34 -53.95 22.72 -4.03
N VAL A 35 -53.94 23.70 -4.90
CA VAL A 35 -53.03 23.71 -6.06
C VAL A 35 -51.68 24.29 -5.62
N THR A 36 -50.66 23.49 -5.64
CA THR A 36 -49.29 23.94 -5.39
C THR A 36 -48.52 23.92 -6.72
N SER A 37 -47.87 25.03 -7.03
CA SER A 37 -46.99 25.07 -8.21
C SER A 37 -45.81 24.09 -8.05
N PRO A 38 -45.43 23.37 -9.10
CA PRO A 38 -44.28 22.50 -9.06
C PRO A 38 -43.00 23.32 -8.77
N VAL A 39 -42.27 22.92 -7.74
CA VAL A 39 -40.98 23.51 -7.41
C VAL A 39 -39.90 22.54 -7.89
N THR A 40 -38.99 23.01 -8.73
CA THR A 40 -37.83 22.25 -9.13
C THR A 40 -36.88 22.17 -7.93
N LYS A 41 -36.58 20.96 -7.47
CA LYS A 41 -35.59 20.71 -6.43
C LYS A 41 -34.51 19.78 -7.02
N ASP A 42 -33.25 20.10 -6.74
CA ASP A 42 -32.17 19.19 -7.02
C ASP A 42 -32.26 18.00 -6.02
N ILE A 43 -32.27 16.80 -6.54
CA ILE A 43 -32.29 15.57 -5.75
C ILE A 43 -30.90 15.03 -5.79
N THR A 44 -30.24 15.00 -4.64
CA THR A 44 -28.94 14.34 -4.50
C THR A 44 -29.18 12.90 -4.08
N GLU A 45 -28.74 11.96 -4.90
CA GLU A 45 -28.73 10.54 -4.55
C GLU A 45 -27.61 10.27 -3.55
N ILE A 46 -27.92 9.61 -2.45
CA ILE A 46 -26.96 9.27 -1.40
C ILE A 46 -26.86 7.74 -1.34
N ILE A 47 -25.67 7.23 -1.49
CA ILE A 47 -25.34 5.81 -1.36
C ILE A 47 -24.69 5.59 0.00
N PRO A 48 -25.37 4.95 0.96
CA PRO A 48 -24.77 4.64 2.25
C PRO A 48 -23.79 3.47 2.12
N ALA A 49 -22.63 3.61 2.72
CA ALA A 49 -21.63 2.55 2.78
C ALA A 49 -20.89 2.60 4.10
N ASN A 50 -20.57 1.43 4.65
CA ASN A 50 -19.80 1.33 5.89
C ASN A 50 -18.37 0.93 5.58
N GLY A 51 -17.43 1.44 6.37
CA GLY A 51 -16.03 1.15 6.17
C GLY A 51 -15.16 1.39 7.39
N LYS A 52 -13.86 1.28 7.18
CA LYS A 52 -12.85 1.53 8.22
C LYS A 52 -11.88 2.59 7.74
N ILE A 53 -11.47 3.42 8.67
CA ILE A 53 -10.44 4.43 8.44
C ILE A 53 -9.08 3.73 8.43
N GLN A 54 -8.28 4.06 7.43
CA GLN A 54 -6.90 3.59 7.30
C GLN A 54 -6.00 4.72 6.79
N PRO A 55 -4.69 4.67 7.02
CA PRO A 55 -3.76 5.61 6.40
C PRO A 55 -3.67 5.33 4.89
N VAL A 56 -3.46 6.38 4.09
CA VAL A 56 -3.26 6.24 2.63
C VAL A 56 -2.00 5.44 2.33
N VAL A 57 -0.96 5.60 3.16
CA VAL A 57 0.31 4.88 3.04
C VAL A 57 0.61 4.18 4.36
N GLU A 58 0.68 2.86 4.30
CA GLU A 58 1.16 2.00 5.39
C GLU A 58 2.16 1.01 4.85
N VAL A 59 3.34 0.93 5.47
CA VAL A 59 4.41 0.01 5.10
C VAL A 59 4.60 -1.01 6.21
N LYS A 60 4.47 -2.28 5.85
CA LYS A 60 4.79 -3.42 6.72
C LYS A 60 6.29 -3.68 6.67
N ILE A 61 6.91 -3.77 7.84
CA ILE A 61 8.34 -4.03 7.96
C ILE A 61 8.54 -5.47 8.43
N SER A 62 9.18 -6.25 7.57
CA SER A 62 9.61 -7.63 7.86
C SER A 62 11.12 -7.73 7.66
N PRO A 63 11.83 -8.59 8.39
CA PRO A 63 13.27 -8.73 8.23
C PRO A 63 13.60 -9.57 7.00
N ASP A 64 14.67 -9.25 6.31
CA ASP A 64 15.21 -10.11 5.24
C ASP A 64 16.06 -11.26 5.80
N VAL A 65 16.57 -11.08 7.02
CA VAL A 65 17.50 -12.03 7.67
C VAL A 65 16.94 -12.49 9.02
N SER A 66 17.24 -13.73 9.39
CA SER A 66 16.72 -14.33 10.63
C SER A 66 17.67 -14.08 11.79
N GLY A 67 17.14 -13.90 12.99
CA GLY A 67 17.96 -13.76 14.20
C GLY A 67 17.16 -13.22 15.40
N GLU A 68 17.86 -13.01 16.50
CA GLU A 68 17.32 -12.45 17.74
C GLU A 68 17.40 -10.91 17.70
N ILE A 69 16.36 -10.22 18.14
CA ILE A 69 16.33 -8.77 18.27
C ILE A 69 17.12 -8.37 19.53
N ILE A 70 18.27 -7.73 19.34
CA ILE A 70 19.11 -7.28 20.45
C ILE A 70 18.83 -5.83 20.87
N VAL A 71 18.39 -5.01 19.93
CA VAL A 71 18.06 -3.59 20.15
C VAL A 71 16.71 -3.31 19.52
N LEU A 72 15.84 -2.62 20.26
CA LEU A 72 14.56 -2.10 19.78
C LEU A 72 14.46 -0.64 20.25
N ASN A 73 14.55 0.30 19.30
CA ASN A 73 14.65 1.74 19.58
C ASN A 73 13.31 2.46 19.48
N VAL A 74 12.24 1.76 19.12
CA VAL A 74 10.93 2.36 18.88
C VAL A 74 9.83 1.63 19.65
N LYS A 75 8.77 2.37 19.95
CA LYS A 75 7.54 1.88 20.57
C LYS A 75 6.36 2.20 19.65
N GLU A 76 5.24 1.54 19.90
CA GLU A 76 3.99 1.87 19.22
C GLU A 76 3.59 3.32 19.53
N GLY A 77 3.27 4.10 18.48
CA GLY A 77 2.96 5.52 18.57
C GLY A 77 4.15 6.48 18.40
N ASP A 78 5.38 5.98 18.31
CA ASP A 78 6.56 6.84 18.11
C ASP A 78 6.61 7.39 16.69
N GLN A 79 7.01 8.66 16.56
CA GLN A 79 7.33 9.27 15.27
C GLN A 79 8.73 8.87 14.82
N VAL A 80 8.84 8.44 13.57
CA VAL A 80 10.11 8.01 12.96
C VAL A 80 10.39 8.78 11.67
N LYS A 81 11.68 8.97 11.37
CA LYS A 81 12.16 9.59 10.13
C LYS A 81 12.75 8.54 9.21
N ALA A 82 12.63 8.76 7.91
CA ALA A 82 13.30 7.92 6.91
C ALA A 82 14.80 7.79 7.22
N GLY A 83 15.32 6.55 7.18
CA GLY A 83 16.72 6.25 7.55
C GLY A 83 17.00 6.13 9.05
N GLN A 84 16.03 6.33 9.93
CA GLN A 84 16.18 6.13 11.37
C GLN A 84 16.25 4.62 11.66
N VAL A 85 17.19 4.22 12.56
CA VAL A 85 17.32 2.83 13.02
C VAL A 85 16.16 2.48 13.94
N LEU A 86 15.37 1.49 13.55
CA LEU A 86 14.22 0.99 14.31
C LEU A 86 14.61 -0.10 15.29
N LEU A 87 15.27 -1.13 14.77
CA LEU A 87 15.73 -2.26 15.56
C LEU A 87 16.99 -2.89 14.96
N GLN A 88 17.66 -3.73 15.74
CA GLN A 88 18.85 -4.44 15.31
C GLN A 88 18.77 -5.93 15.67
N ILE A 89 18.98 -6.76 14.68
CA ILE A 89 19.09 -8.22 14.81
C ILE A 89 20.54 -8.57 15.17
N LYS A 90 20.73 -9.64 15.90
CA LYS A 90 22.05 -10.14 16.34
C LYS A 90 22.98 -10.40 15.15
N ARG A 91 24.12 -9.72 15.16
CA ARG A 91 25.01 -9.59 14.02
C ARG A 91 26.15 -10.61 13.97
N ASP A 92 26.42 -11.33 15.07
CA ASP A 92 27.65 -12.10 15.27
C ASP A 92 27.88 -13.14 14.15
N GLN A 93 26.85 -13.86 13.74
CA GLN A 93 26.93 -14.85 12.65
C GLN A 93 27.21 -14.20 11.30
N TYR A 94 26.63 -13.02 11.03
CA TYR A 94 26.78 -12.28 9.78
C TYR A 94 28.16 -11.61 9.70
N LEU A 95 28.67 -11.09 10.81
CA LEU A 95 30.06 -10.61 10.94
C LEU A 95 31.05 -11.73 10.64
N SER A 96 30.87 -12.91 11.25
CA SER A 96 31.73 -14.07 11.02
C SER A 96 31.66 -14.56 9.56
N ALA A 97 30.48 -14.50 8.91
CA ALA A 97 30.32 -14.84 7.51
C ALA A 97 31.06 -13.85 6.61
N ARG A 98 30.88 -12.52 6.82
CA ARG A 98 31.60 -11.46 6.12
C ARG A 98 33.12 -11.63 6.24
N ASP A 99 33.62 -11.89 7.45
CA ASP A 99 35.07 -12.03 7.70
C ASP A 99 35.67 -13.27 6.99
N ARG A 100 34.89 -14.38 6.93
CA ARG A 100 35.29 -15.56 6.12
C ARG A 100 35.37 -15.22 4.64
N MET A 101 34.38 -14.52 4.06
CA MET A 101 34.41 -14.13 2.66
C MET A 101 35.54 -13.13 2.36
N LYS A 102 35.83 -12.22 3.29
CA LYS A 102 36.97 -11.31 3.19
C LYS A 102 38.29 -12.03 3.17
N ALA A 103 38.44 -13.08 3.99
CA ALA A 103 39.64 -13.92 3.99
C ALA A 103 39.78 -14.69 2.65
N ALA A 104 38.69 -15.25 2.11
CA ALA A 104 38.67 -15.91 0.82
C ALA A 104 39.06 -14.96 -0.33
N LEU A 105 38.57 -13.73 -0.32
CA LEU A 105 38.94 -12.69 -1.27
C LEU A 105 40.46 -12.38 -1.18
N ASN A 106 40.99 -12.23 0.02
CA ASN A 106 42.43 -11.98 0.21
C ASN A 106 43.28 -13.16 -0.31
N GLN A 107 42.82 -14.40 -0.12
CA GLN A 107 43.45 -15.59 -0.68
C GLN A 107 43.43 -15.57 -2.22
N ALA A 108 42.28 -15.24 -2.83
CA ALA A 108 42.18 -15.13 -4.29
C ALA A 108 43.05 -14.01 -4.86
N LYS A 109 43.19 -12.87 -4.18
CA LYS A 109 44.10 -11.77 -4.54
C LYS A 109 45.56 -12.18 -4.45
N ALA A 110 45.93 -12.93 -3.42
CA ALA A 110 47.30 -13.46 -3.32
C ALA A 110 47.62 -14.46 -4.46
N GLN A 111 46.67 -15.33 -4.82
CA GLN A 111 46.79 -16.25 -5.94
C GLN A 111 46.89 -15.49 -7.28
N LEU A 112 46.15 -14.43 -7.47
CA LEU A 112 46.25 -13.57 -8.65
C LEU A 112 47.65 -12.96 -8.75
N ALA A 113 48.16 -12.40 -7.65
CA ALA A 113 49.50 -11.80 -7.62
C ALA A 113 50.61 -12.85 -7.96
N GLN A 114 50.47 -14.10 -7.50
CA GLN A 114 51.37 -15.19 -7.87
C GLN A 114 51.31 -15.51 -9.38
N GLN A 115 50.08 -15.58 -9.95
CA GLN A 115 49.92 -15.84 -11.38
C GLN A 115 50.43 -14.67 -12.25
N ASP A 116 50.23 -13.43 -11.78
CA ASP A 116 50.73 -12.25 -12.47
C ASP A 116 52.27 -12.23 -12.53
N ALA A 117 52.94 -12.52 -11.42
CA ALA A 117 54.40 -12.65 -11.39
C ALA A 117 54.91 -13.75 -12.32
N LYS A 118 54.21 -14.91 -12.36
CA LYS A 118 54.55 -16.01 -13.28
C LYS A 118 54.35 -15.62 -14.75
N PHE A 119 53.25 -14.92 -15.05
CA PHE A 119 52.95 -14.41 -16.39
C PHE A 119 54.02 -13.42 -16.84
N GLN A 120 54.44 -12.47 -16.02
CA GLN A 120 55.52 -11.53 -16.33
C GLN A 120 56.85 -12.24 -16.65
N GLN A 121 57.19 -13.29 -15.91
CA GLN A 121 58.38 -14.11 -16.19
C GLN A 121 58.30 -14.78 -17.58
N ILE A 122 57.16 -15.37 -17.91
CA ILE A 122 56.93 -16.05 -19.20
C ILE A 122 56.88 -15.03 -20.34
N GLU A 123 56.26 -13.86 -20.14
CA GLU A 123 56.23 -12.79 -21.12
C GLU A 123 57.63 -12.27 -21.48
N LEU A 124 58.52 -12.10 -20.50
CA LEU A 124 59.91 -11.72 -20.75
C LEU A 124 60.65 -12.80 -21.54
N SER A 125 60.41 -14.09 -21.26
CA SER A 125 60.97 -15.21 -22.01
C SER A 125 60.46 -15.25 -23.45
N TYR A 126 59.17 -15.10 -23.66
CA TYR A 126 58.53 -15.04 -24.96
C TYR A 126 59.09 -13.88 -25.81
N ASN A 127 59.19 -12.69 -25.29
CA ASN A 127 59.72 -11.51 -25.98
C ASN A 127 61.19 -11.71 -26.38
N ARG A 128 61.99 -12.39 -25.55
CA ARG A 128 63.37 -12.75 -25.86
C ARG A 128 63.41 -13.77 -27.00
N ASN A 129 62.63 -14.83 -26.93
CA ASN A 129 62.60 -15.88 -27.96
C ASN A 129 62.08 -15.35 -29.30
N MET A 130 61.12 -14.45 -29.28
CA MET A 130 60.64 -13.73 -30.48
C MET A 130 61.78 -12.98 -31.18
N SER A 131 62.57 -12.19 -30.42
CA SER A 131 63.75 -11.49 -30.97
C SER A 131 64.85 -12.40 -31.47
N LEU A 132 65.08 -13.57 -30.86
CA LEU A 132 66.05 -14.58 -31.32
C LEU A 132 65.58 -15.30 -32.59
N TYR A 133 64.28 -15.58 -32.71
CA TYR A 133 63.68 -16.16 -33.90
C TYR A 133 63.76 -15.22 -35.08
N GLU A 134 63.45 -13.92 -34.92
CA GLU A 134 63.61 -12.90 -35.97
C GLU A 134 65.10 -12.81 -36.50
N LYS A 135 66.04 -13.06 -35.63
CA LYS A 135 67.48 -13.10 -35.97
C LYS A 135 67.96 -14.48 -36.51
N GLY A 136 67.10 -15.47 -36.64
CA GLY A 136 67.38 -16.81 -37.08
C GLY A 136 68.26 -17.66 -36.10
N ALA A 137 68.26 -17.29 -34.80
CA ALA A 137 69.10 -17.88 -33.77
C ALA A 137 68.44 -19.08 -33.04
N ILE A 138 67.10 -19.28 -33.20
CA ILE A 138 66.36 -20.43 -32.66
C ILE A 138 65.45 -21.07 -33.72
N SER A 139 65.07 -22.34 -33.52
CA SER A 139 64.21 -23.08 -34.43
C SER A 139 62.71 -22.59 -34.36
N GLN A 140 61.97 -22.86 -35.44
CA GLN A 140 60.53 -22.59 -35.47
C GLN A 140 59.80 -23.34 -34.35
N SER A 141 60.09 -24.58 -34.10
CA SER A 141 59.45 -25.39 -33.04
C SER A 141 59.69 -24.83 -31.66
N GLU A 142 60.85 -24.24 -31.40
CA GLU A 142 61.18 -23.62 -30.12
C GLU A 142 60.42 -22.31 -29.91
N TYR A 143 60.27 -21.52 -31.00
CA TYR A 143 59.41 -20.32 -30.97
C TYR A 143 57.94 -20.67 -30.73
N GLU A 144 57.36 -21.66 -31.48
CA GLU A 144 55.97 -22.11 -31.32
C GLU A 144 55.72 -22.65 -29.91
N SER A 145 56.68 -23.31 -29.29
CA SER A 145 56.57 -23.72 -27.87
C SER A 145 56.45 -22.51 -26.94
N SER A 146 57.27 -21.46 -27.18
CA SER A 146 57.20 -20.22 -26.35
C SER A 146 55.90 -19.46 -26.54
N VAL A 147 55.29 -19.45 -27.74
CA VAL A 147 53.96 -18.87 -28.01
C VAL A 147 52.89 -19.63 -27.24
N SER A 148 52.94 -20.95 -27.24
CA SER A 148 51.99 -21.79 -26.54
C SER A 148 52.05 -21.58 -25.02
N GLU A 149 53.28 -21.50 -24.45
CA GLU A 149 53.49 -21.26 -23.04
C GLU A 149 53.00 -19.88 -22.60
N TYR A 150 53.26 -18.83 -23.42
CA TYR A 150 52.73 -17.48 -23.18
C TYR A 150 51.20 -17.46 -23.20
N SER A 151 50.57 -18.11 -24.20
CA SER A 151 49.14 -18.20 -24.31
C SER A 151 48.50 -18.90 -23.09
N MET A 152 49.08 -20.04 -22.67
CA MET A 152 48.59 -20.74 -21.47
C MET A 152 48.73 -19.90 -20.20
N ALA A 153 49.84 -19.19 -20.01
CA ALA A 153 50.04 -18.33 -18.85
C ALA A 153 49.08 -17.15 -18.83
N LYS A 154 48.79 -16.58 -20.00
CA LYS A 154 47.80 -15.49 -20.15
C LYS A 154 46.39 -15.94 -19.74
N GLU A 155 45.98 -17.11 -20.21
CA GLU A 155 44.66 -17.64 -19.87
C GLU A 155 44.58 -18.06 -18.40
N GLN A 156 45.65 -18.55 -17.81
CA GLN A 156 45.74 -18.83 -16.37
C GLN A 156 45.65 -17.57 -15.51
N LEU A 157 46.26 -16.46 -15.96
CA LEU A 157 46.12 -15.16 -15.32
C LEU A 157 44.66 -14.67 -15.39
N ASN A 158 44.01 -14.78 -16.57
CA ASN A 158 42.63 -14.43 -16.75
C ASN A 158 41.69 -15.26 -15.84
N ALA A 159 41.93 -16.56 -15.73
CA ALA A 159 41.19 -17.43 -14.82
C ALA A 159 41.30 -16.97 -13.34
N SER A 160 42.53 -16.55 -12.93
CA SER A 160 42.74 -16.02 -11.58
C SER A 160 42.05 -14.68 -11.35
N ARG A 161 41.95 -13.82 -12.37
CA ARG A 161 41.17 -12.57 -12.30
C ARG A 161 39.68 -12.84 -12.08
N PHE A 162 39.12 -13.81 -12.82
CA PHE A 162 37.70 -14.20 -12.62
C PHE A 162 37.46 -14.83 -11.25
N ASN A 163 38.44 -15.55 -10.68
CA ASN A 163 38.35 -16.07 -9.33
C ASN A 163 38.29 -14.93 -8.27
N VAL A 164 39.09 -13.89 -8.45
CA VAL A 164 38.99 -12.68 -7.59
C VAL A 164 37.63 -12.05 -7.71
N GLN A 165 37.11 -11.84 -8.92
CA GLN A 165 35.80 -11.26 -9.16
C GLN A 165 34.68 -12.10 -8.51
N SER A 166 34.74 -13.43 -8.59
CA SER A 166 33.78 -14.32 -7.91
C SER A 166 33.87 -14.19 -6.39
N SER A 167 35.07 -14.08 -5.83
CA SER A 167 35.26 -13.89 -4.39
C SER A 167 34.82 -12.50 -3.91
N GLU A 168 34.92 -11.46 -4.74
CA GLU A 168 34.39 -10.12 -4.48
C GLU A 168 32.88 -10.13 -4.43
N ALA A 169 32.22 -10.84 -5.36
CA ALA A 169 30.77 -11.01 -5.35
C ALA A 169 30.29 -11.73 -4.07
N GLY A 170 30.99 -12.78 -3.64
CA GLY A 170 30.67 -13.47 -2.39
C GLY A 170 30.85 -12.61 -1.14
N LEU A 171 31.87 -11.73 -1.12
CA LEU A 171 32.03 -10.76 -0.04
C LEU A 171 30.88 -9.74 -0.04
N ALA A 172 30.51 -9.20 -1.21
CA ALA A 172 29.43 -8.23 -1.33
C ALA A 172 28.09 -8.82 -0.83
N GLU A 173 27.79 -10.08 -1.14
CA GLU A 173 26.59 -10.79 -0.64
C GLU A 173 26.60 -10.90 0.91
N ALA A 174 27.74 -11.23 1.50
CA ALA A 174 27.88 -11.31 2.95
C ALA A 174 27.76 -9.95 3.63
N GLU A 175 28.28 -8.88 3.02
CA GLU A 175 28.14 -7.50 3.47
C GLU A 175 26.70 -7.01 3.37
N GLU A 176 25.99 -7.34 2.29
CA GLU A 176 24.58 -7.05 2.14
C GLU A 176 23.75 -7.74 3.24
N SER A 177 23.98 -9.03 3.47
CA SER A 177 23.31 -9.79 4.54
C SER A 177 23.58 -9.18 5.92
N LEU A 178 24.79 -8.71 6.17
CA LEU A 178 25.15 -8.00 7.41
C LEU A 178 24.42 -6.66 7.51
N SER A 179 24.32 -5.89 6.43
CA SER A 179 23.60 -4.61 6.42
C SER A 179 22.11 -4.78 6.77
N LYS A 180 21.49 -5.86 6.27
CA LYS A 180 20.08 -6.24 6.52
C LYS A 180 19.79 -6.66 7.96
N THR A 181 20.81 -6.79 8.82
CA THR A 181 20.60 -6.99 10.27
C THR A 181 20.19 -5.72 11.00
N THR A 182 20.37 -4.56 10.42
CA THR A 182 19.92 -3.28 10.96
C THR A 182 18.73 -2.80 10.14
N ILE A 183 17.59 -2.68 10.80
CA ILE A 183 16.33 -2.30 10.13
C ILE A 183 16.12 -0.80 10.28
N PHE A 184 15.94 -0.14 9.15
CA PHE A 184 15.71 1.29 9.06
C PHE A 184 14.27 1.59 8.66
N ALA A 185 13.78 2.79 9.03
CA ALA A 185 12.50 3.30 8.55
C ALA A 185 12.61 3.65 7.05
N PRO A 186 11.74 3.12 6.17
CA PRO A 186 11.76 3.43 4.75
C PRO A 186 11.16 4.80 4.43
N MET A 187 10.35 5.35 5.34
CA MET A 187 9.64 6.61 5.18
C MET A 187 9.48 7.34 6.51
N ASN A 188 9.12 8.61 6.43
CA ASN A 188 8.67 9.36 7.61
C ASN A 188 7.26 8.89 7.98
N GLY A 189 6.96 8.79 9.27
CA GLY A 189 5.64 8.37 9.73
C GLY A 189 5.62 8.06 11.22
N VAL A 190 4.59 7.33 11.63
CA VAL A 190 4.39 6.88 12.99
C VAL A 190 4.33 5.35 13.00
N VAL A 191 4.91 4.73 14.02
CA VAL A 191 4.78 3.28 14.24
C VAL A 191 3.32 2.98 14.60
N SER A 192 2.56 2.48 13.64
CA SER A 192 1.13 2.18 13.82
C SER A 192 0.90 0.92 14.63
N LYS A 193 1.80 -0.05 14.51
CA LYS A 193 1.75 -1.30 15.26
C LYS A 193 3.14 -1.92 15.42
N LEU A 194 3.39 -2.52 16.57
CA LEU A 194 4.61 -3.24 16.91
C LEU A 194 4.24 -4.66 17.32
N TYR A 195 4.77 -5.67 16.63
CA TYR A 195 4.43 -7.08 16.84
C TYR A 195 5.53 -7.87 17.54
N VAL A 196 6.70 -7.27 17.74
CA VAL A 196 7.89 -7.95 18.26
C VAL A 196 8.46 -7.25 19.48
N GLU A 197 9.16 -8.01 20.31
CA GLU A 197 9.81 -7.53 21.51
C GLU A 197 11.33 -7.75 21.45
N ARG A 198 12.07 -7.02 22.30
CA ARG A 198 13.50 -7.24 22.45
C ARG A 198 13.77 -8.63 23.05
N GLY A 199 14.69 -9.39 22.43
CA GLY A 199 15.01 -10.78 22.79
C GLY A 199 14.21 -11.80 21.97
N GLU A 200 13.21 -11.38 21.22
CA GLU A 200 12.43 -12.27 20.35
C GLU A 200 13.23 -12.67 19.11
N ARG A 201 12.96 -13.87 18.61
CA ARG A 201 13.59 -14.39 17.40
C ARG A 201 12.67 -14.25 16.20
N VAL A 202 13.15 -13.55 15.18
CA VAL A 202 12.44 -13.31 13.91
C VAL A 202 12.99 -14.16 12.77
N VAL A 203 12.12 -14.45 11.81
CA VAL A 203 12.45 -15.23 10.61
C VAL A 203 12.44 -14.30 9.40
N GLY A 204 13.51 -14.35 8.60
CA GLY A 204 13.64 -13.54 7.39
C GLY A 204 12.75 -14.03 6.24
N THR A 205 12.47 -13.13 5.30
CA THR A 205 11.58 -13.36 4.15
C THR A 205 12.20 -14.20 3.04
N SER A 206 13.50 -14.49 3.10
CA SER A 206 14.25 -15.13 1.99
C SER A 206 13.78 -16.54 1.62
N GLN A 207 13.10 -17.26 2.51
CA GLN A 207 12.66 -18.64 2.28
C GLN A 207 11.20 -18.92 2.62
N MET A 208 10.53 -18.02 3.39
CA MET A 208 9.16 -18.17 3.86
C MET A 208 8.52 -16.79 4.02
N ALA A 209 7.21 -16.74 4.30
CA ALA A 209 6.58 -15.52 4.76
C ALA A 209 7.26 -15.07 6.05
N GLY A 210 8.04 -13.97 5.98
CA GLY A 210 8.80 -13.46 7.12
C GLY A 210 7.91 -12.98 8.26
N THR A 211 8.47 -12.88 9.46
CA THR A 211 7.79 -12.33 10.62
C THR A 211 7.49 -10.85 10.40
N GLU A 212 6.24 -10.42 10.44
CA GLU A 212 5.90 -9.00 10.45
C GLU A 212 6.35 -8.40 11.79
N MET A 213 7.29 -7.44 11.75
CA MET A 213 7.85 -6.87 12.97
C MET A 213 7.08 -5.63 13.43
N LEU A 214 6.81 -4.71 12.52
CA LEU A 214 6.11 -3.46 12.81
C LEU A 214 5.53 -2.87 11.53
N ARG A 215 4.63 -1.90 11.70
CA ARG A 215 4.08 -1.08 10.61
C ARG A 215 4.39 0.38 10.84
N ILE A 216 4.71 1.07 9.76
CA ILE A 216 4.86 2.52 9.73
C ILE A 216 3.79 3.09 8.83
N ALA A 217 3.07 4.08 9.33
CA ALA A 217 1.99 4.72 8.61
C ALA A 217 2.14 6.24 8.61
N ASP A 218 1.69 6.87 7.54
CA ASP A 218 1.54 8.32 7.46
C ASP A 218 0.12 8.69 7.93
N PHE A 219 0.02 9.28 9.12
CA PHE A 219 -1.27 9.70 9.68
C PHE A 219 -1.72 11.10 9.23
N GLU A 220 -0.92 11.81 8.44
CA GLU A 220 -1.33 13.09 7.88
C GLU A 220 -2.39 12.90 6.79
N LYS A 221 -2.37 11.75 6.12
CA LYS A 221 -3.27 11.41 5.02
C LYS A 221 -4.07 10.18 5.36
N MET A 222 -5.36 10.39 5.61
CA MET A 222 -6.28 9.31 5.97
C MET A 222 -7.31 9.07 4.87
N GLU A 223 -7.67 7.82 4.67
CA GLU A 223 -8.75 7.39 3.78
C GLU A 223 -9.71 6.45 4.50
N VAL A 224 -10.95 6.41 4.04
CA VAL A 224 -11.92 5.40 4.46
C VAL A 224 -11.97 4.34 3.36
N LEU A 225 -11.77 3.10 3.73
CA LEU A 225 -12.01 1.96 2.87
C LEU A 225 -13.43 1.48 3.13
N VAL A 226 -14.34 1.73 2.19
CA VAL A 226 -15.75 1.35 2.28
C VAL A 226 -16.07 0.19 1.36
N ASP A 227 -16.95 -0.70 1.83
CA ASP A 227 -17.47 -1.81 1.04
C ASP A 227 -18.83 -1.39 0.44
N VAL A 228 -18.90 -1.27 -0.88
CA VAL A 228 -20.10 -0.86 -1.63
C VAL A 228 -20.67 -2.06 -2.38
N ASN A 229 -21.99 -2.20 -2.34
CA ASN A 229 -22.70 -3.28 -3.04
C ASN A 229 -22.61 -3.15 -4.56
N GLU A 230 -22.64 -4.29 -5.27
CA GLU A 230 -22.60 -4.38 -6.74
C GLU A 230 -23.65 -3.51 -7.44
N ASN A 231 -24.85 -3.36 -6.85
CA ASN A 231 -25.92 -2.58 -7.44
C ASN A 231 -25.66 -1.07 -7.40
N ASP A 232 -24.85 -0.62 -6.44
CA ASP A 232 -24.61 0.80 -6.18
C ASP A 232 -23.29 1.28 -6.76
N ILE A 233 -22.30 0.38 -6.94
CA ILE A 233 -20.97 0.73 -7.45
C ILE A 233 -21.01 1.38 -8.85
N VAL A 234 -21.98 1.00 -9.68
CA VAL A 234 -22.15 1.54 -11.05
C VAL A 234 -22.46 3.03 -11.06
N ARG A 235 -23.00 3.54 -9.96
CA ARG A 235 -23.40 4.94 -9.80
C ARG A 235 -22.28 5.81 -9.25
N ILE A 236 -21.26 5.21 -8.62
CA ILE A 236 -20.13 5.93 -8.02
C ILE A 236 -19.05 6.20 -9.07
N ARG A 237 -18.54 7.40 -9.06
CA ARG A 237 -17.46 7.83 -9.95
C ARG A 237 -16.28 8.36 -9.16
N LYS A 238 -15.10 8.25 -9.75
CA LYS A 238 -13.91 8.89 -9.20
C LYS A 238 -14.10 10.41 -9.13
N ASN A 239 -13.68 11.02 -8.03
CA ASN A 239 -13.85 12.43 -7.64
C ASN A 239 -15.26 12.80 -7.17
N ASP A 240 -16.16 11.85 -6.95
CA ASP A 240 -17.41 12.15 -6.26
C ASP A 240 -17.11 12.59 -4.80
N THR A 241 -17.91 13.54 -4.32
CA THR A 241 -17.83 13.98 -2.93
C THR A 241 -18.52 12.99 -2.02
N ALA A 242 -17.90 12.70 -0.88
CA ALA A 242 -18.46 11.85 0.15
C ALA A 242 -18.53 12.60 1.48
N LEU A 243 -19.57 12.33 2.24
CA LEU A 243 -19.71 12.79 3.61
C LEU A 243 -19.45 11.62 4.53
N VAL A 244 -18.34 11.68 5.25
CA VAL A 244 -17.88 10.62 6.16
C VAL A 244 -18.31 10.97 7.58
N GLU A 245 -19.07 10.10 8.20
CA GLU A 245 -19.42 10.18 9.62
C GLU A 245 -18.63 9.10 10.37
N VAL A 246 -17.83 9.52 11.35
CA VAL A 246 -16.97 8.63 12.14
C VAL A 246 -17.67 8.34 13.46
N ASP A 247 -17.81 7.06 13.82
CA ASP A 247 -18.51 6.64 15.05
C ASP A 247 -17.94 7.28 16.34
N ALA A 248 -16.65 7.58 16.33
CA ALA A 248 -15.99 8.25 17.46
C ALA A 248 -16.36 9.74 17.60
N TYR A 249 -16.95 10.35 16.57
CA TYR A 249 -17.35 11.77 16.54
C TYR A 249 -18.80 11.92 16.06
N PRO A 250 -19.78 11.49 16.87
CA PRO A 250 -21.20 11.48 16.46
C PRO A 250 -21.69 12.89 16.13
N GLY A 251 -22.43 13.00 15.03
CA GLY A 251 -23.01 14.26 14.55
C GLY A 251 -22.04 15.18 13.81
N ARG A 252 -20.78 14.76 13.61
CA ARG A 252 -19.79 15.47 12.80
C ARG A 252 -19.56 14.77 11.48
N LYS A 253 -19.69 15.52 10.39
CA LYS A 253 -19.44 15.03 9.04
C LYS A 253 -18.13 15.60 8.51
N PHE A 254 -17.29 14.71 8.00
CA PHE A 254 -16.03 15.05 7.37
C PHE A 254 -16.20 14.95 5.86
N GLU A 255 -15.67 15.92 5.15
CA GLU A 255 -15.69 15.91 3.70
C GLU A 255 -14.58 14.99 3.17
N GLY A 256 -14.95 14.15 2.21
CA GLY A 256 -14.05 13.27 1.51
C GLY A 256 -14.29 13.26 0.01
N VAL A 257 -13.34 12.69 -0.72
CA VAL A 257 -13.40 12.52 -2.17
C VAL A 257 -13.06 11.10 -2.53
N VAL A 258 -13.83 10.48 -3.42
CA VAL A 258 -13.56 9.15 -3.97
C VAL A 258 -12.28 9.18 -4.81
N THR A 259 -11.24 8.50 -4.35
CA THR A 259 -9.94 8.45 -5.04
C THR A 259 -9.77 7.21 -5.89
N GLN A 260 -10.28 6.08 -5.43
CA GLN A 260 -10.12 4.79 -6.10
C GLN A 260 -11.37 3.93 -5.91
N ILE A 261 -11.75 3.23 -6.97
CA ILE A 261 -12.80 2.22 -6.99
C ILE A 261 -12.13 0.92 -7.42
N ALA A 262 -12.28 -0.15 -6.64
CA ALA A 262 -11.71 -1.45 -7.00
C ALA A 262 -12.39 -2.02 -8.25
N ASN A 263 -11.59 -2.55 -9.17
CA ASN A 263 -12.09 -3.21 -10.39
C ASN A 263 -12.50 -4.67 -10.13
N SER A 264 -12.13 -5.24 -8.99
CA SER A 264 -12.44 -6.62 -8.62
C SER A 264 -13.33 -6.65 -7.40
N ALA A 265 -14.34 -7.49 -7.43
CA ALA A 265 -15.21 -7.71 -6.30
C ALA A 265 -14.48 -8.47 -5.19
N LYS A 266 -14.79 -8.13 -3.95
CA LYS A 266 -14.41 -8.87 -2.75
C LYS A 266 -15.61 -9.68 -2.32
N ASN A 267 -15.52 -10.99 -2.45
CA ASN A 267 -16.57 -11.88 -1.97
C ASN A 267 -16.44 -12.03 -0.46
N ILE A 268 -17.44 -11.57 0.28
CA ILE A 268 -17.51 -11.68 1.74
C ILE A 268 -18.62 -12.67 2.06
N GLY A 269 -18.29 -13.78 2.72
CA GLY A 269 -19.25 -14.77 3.19
C GLY A 269 -18.86 -16.21 2.90
N SER A 270 -19.61 -17.13 3.49
CA SER A 270 -19.51 -18.57 3.18
C SER A 270 -20.26 -18.87 1.88
N ALA A 271 -20.00 -20.03 1.28
CA ALA A 271 -20.55 -20.43 -0.03
C ALA A 271 -22.09 -20.37 -0.18
N LEU A 272 -22.83 -20.10 0.89
CA LEU A 272 -24.30 -20.03 0.92
C LEU A 272 -24.85 -18.60 0.96
N GLU A 273 -24.02 -17.59 1.32
CA GLU A 273 -24.41 -16.16 1.33
C GLU A 273 -23.25 -15.33 0.76
N GLN A 274 -23.12 -15.30 -0.55
CA GLN A 274 -22.13 -14.48 -1.23
C GLN A 274 -22.71 -13.09 -1.47
N VAL A 275 -22.27 -12.12 -0.69
CA VAL A 275 -22.51 -10.70 -0.99
C VAL A 275 -21.31 -10.18 -1.78
N THR A 276 -21.59 -9.74 -2.99
CA THR A 276 -20.57 -9.13 -3.86
C THR A 276 -20.42 -7.68 -3.52
N ASN A 277 -19.29 -7.32 -2.89
CA ASN A 277 -18.96 -5.93 -2.56
C ASN A 277 -17.72 -5.48 -3.31
N PHE A 278 -17.64 -4.19 -3.60
CA PHE A 278 -16.48 -3.54 -4.20
C PHE A 278 -15.87 -2.58 -3.18
N GLU A 279 -14.54 -2.62 -3.06
CA GLU A 279 -13.82 -1.70 -2.20
C GLU A 279 -13.70 -0.33 -2.87
N VAL A 280 -14.13 0.70 -2.17
CA VAL A 280 -13.99 2.10 -2.60
C VAL A 280 -13.18 2.85 -1.56
N LYS A 281 -12.17 3.60 -2.01
CA LYS A 281 -11.33 4.43 -1.16
C LYS A 281 -11.79 5.87 -1.23
N VAL A 282 -12.11 6.42 -0.10
CA VAL A 282 -12.53 7.81 0.09
C VAL A 282 -11.47 8.55 0.89
N TYR A 283 -10.75 9.47 0.25
CA TYR A 283 -9.76 10.31 0.91
C TYR A 283 -10.46 11.39 1.75
N ILE A 284 -10.13 11.48 3.04
CA ILE A 284 -10.67 12.50 3.93
C ILE A 284 -9.87 13.78 3.74
N LEU A 285 -10.54 14.89 3.44
CA LEU A 285 -9.88 16.18 3.25
C LEU A 285 -9.34 16.71 4.59
N PRO A 286 -8.04 17.04 4.69
CA PRO A 286 -7.44 17.55 5.93
C PRO A 286 -8.11 18.84 6.45
N SER A 287 -8.68 19.65 5.55
CA SER A 287 -9.45 20.85 5.90
C SER A 287 -10.66 20.57 6.78
N SER A 288 -11.27 19.39 6.67
CA SER A 288 -12.49 19.03 7.39
C SER A 288 -12.25 18.65 8.86
N TYR A 289 -10.99 18.38 9.26
CA TYR A 289 -10.61 18.03 10.64
C TYR A 289 -9.46 18.87 11.21
N ALA A 290 -9.05 19.94 10.52
CA ALA A 290 -7.94 20.81 10.93
C ALA A 290 -8.11 21.41 12.33
N ASP A 291 -9.33 21.75 12.72
CA ASP A 291 -9.70 22.25 14.05
C ASP A 291 -9.48 21.21 15.17
N LEU A 292 -9.69 19.91 14.87
CA LEU A 292 -9.45 18.84 15.83
C LEU A 292 -7.94 18.60 16.02
N VAL A 293 -7.14 18.76 14.97
CA VAL A 293 -5.68 18.62 15.04
C VAL A 293 -5.09 19.73 15.91
N GLN A 294 -5.59 20.98 15.80
CA GLN A 294 -5.10 22.08 16.62
C GLN A 294 -5.36 21.91 18.11
N ASN A 295 -6.45 21.23 18.46
CA ASN A 295 -6.86 21.00 19.85
C ASN A 295 -6.26 19.71 20.47
N SER A 296 -5.66 18.85 19.67
CA SER A 296 -5.11 17.56 20.10
C SER A 296 -3.63 17.46 19.83
N ARG A 297 -2.84 16.95 20.78
CA ARG A 297 -1.41 16.66 20.56
C ARG A 297 -1.15 15.49 19.61
N THR A 298 -2.18 14.73 19.24
CA THR A 298 -2.12 13.56 18.36
C THR A 298 -3.22 13.68 17.31
N ASN A 299 -3.05 13.02 16.17
CA ASN A 299 -4.10 12.99 15.12
C ASN A 299 -5.41 12.44 15.71
N PRO A 300 -6.53 13.18 15.63
CA PRO A 300 -7.81 12.78 16.20
C PRO A 300 -8.43 11.57 15.49
N ILE A 301 -8.11 11.37 14.21
CA ILE A 301 -8.59 10.25 13.40
C ILE A 301 -7.53 9.15 13.45
N ARG A 302 -7.90 7.97 13.97
CA ARG A 302 -6.99 6.83 14.13
C ARG A 302 -7.35 5.69 13.19
N PRO A 303 -6.36 4.95 12.68
CA PRO A 303 -6.61 3.73 11.92
C PRO A 303 -7.47 2.73 12.69
N GLY A 304 -8.39 2.07 11.96
CA GLY A 304 -9.29 1.08 12.55
C GLY A 304 -10.61 1.64 13.07
N MET A 305 -10.80 2.97 13.15
CA MET A 305 -12.11 3.55 13.46
C MET A 305 -13.12 3.21 12.38
N SER A 306 -14.37 2.92 12.81
CA SER A 306 -15.48 2.72 11.90
C SER A 306 -16.02 4.06 11.42
N ALA A 307 -16.47 4.08 10.17
CA ALA A 307 -17.08 5.23 9.53
C ALA A 307 -18.17 4.78 8.55
N SER A 308 -19.16 5.66 8.37
CA SER A 308 -20.24 5.48 7.41
C SER A 308 -20.35 6.69 6.48
#